data_89f6f2949363dcaa27acf511260a0fef
#
_entry.id   89f6f2949363dcaa27acf511260a0fef
#
_cell.length_a   1.000
_cell.length_b   1.000
_cell.length_c   1.000
_cell.angle_alpha   90.00
_cell.angle_beta   90.00
_cell.angle_gamma   90.00
#
_symmetry.space_group_name_H-M   'P 1'
#
loop_
_entity.id
_entity.type
_entity.pdbx_description
1 polymer ?
#
loop_
_entity_poly.entity_id
_entity_poly.type
_entity_poly.pdbx_seq_one_letter_code
_entity_poly.pdbx_strand_id
1 'polypeptide(L)'
;GRPCSTHFRLLKNLNKRCLVEIRPMTGRTHQIRVHSHYIGCTVTGDKLYGLADDGFIKWLEQGQSYLDQTGFSTPRQLLHAMEIGFVHPESNKKLTIRADDSKMMRMIPTQ
;
A
#
# COMPACT_ATOMS: atom_id res chain seq x y z
N GLY A 1 12.51 1.65 -18.76
CA GLY A 1 12.29 0.55 -17.84
C GLY A 1 11.43 -0.55 -18.45
N ARG A 2 11.31 -1.63 -17.73
CA ARG A 2 10.46 -2.75 -18.17
C ARG A 2 8.99 -2.38 -18.02
N PRO A 3 8.11 -2.79 -18.95
CA PRO A 3 6.68 -2.56 -18.79
C PRO A 3 6.15 -3.18 -17.50
N CYS A 4 5.24 -2.48 -16.85
CA CYS A 4 4.53 -3.01 -15.68
C CYS A 4 3.07 -2.55 -15.71
N SER A 5 2.21 -3.32 -15.09
CA SER A 5 0.77 -3.10 -15.12
C SER A 5 0.16 -3.39 -13.76
N THR A 6 -0.71 -2.49 -13.31
CA THR A 6 -1.43 -2.63 -12.04
C THR A 6 -2.89 -2.30 -12.29
N HIS A 7 -3.80 -3.16 -11.83
CA HIS A 7 -5.23 -2.94 -11.92
C HIS A 7 -5.77 -2.49 -10.56
N PHE A 8 -6.58 -1.43 -10.57
CA PHE A 8 -7.20 -0.85 -9.37
C PHE A 8 -8.71 -1.00 -9.46
N ARG A 9 -9.35 -1.38 -8.36
CA ARG A 9 -10.80 -1.42 -8.25
C ARG A 9 -11.23 -0.75 -6.95
N LEU A 10 -12.06 0.29 -7.06
CA LEU A 10 -12.59 0.97 -5.90
C LEU A 10 -13.58 0.05 -5.17
N LEU A 11 -13.33 -0.21 -3.89
CA LEU A 11 -14.22 -1.00 -3.05
C LEU A 11 -15.14 -0.09 -2.23
N LYS A 12 -14.61 1.00 -1.68
CA LYS A 12 -15.39 1.88 -0.82
C LYS A 12 -14.79 3.28 -0.80
N ASN A 13 -15.64 4.28 -0.87
CA ASN A 13 -15.26 5.67 -0.67
C ASN A 13 -15.38 6.00 0.81
N LEU A 14 -14.26 6.41 1.43
CA LEU A 14 -14.17 6.70 2.86
C LEU A 14 -14.01 8.20 3.13
N ASN A 15 -14.63 9.04 2.29
CA ASN A 15 -14.54 10.49 2.35
C ASN A 15 -13.19 10.98 1.84
N LYS A 16 -12.22 11.33 2.69
CA LYS A 16 -10.90 11.80 2.24
C LYS A 16 -9.98 10.69 1.76
N ARG A 17 -10.39 9.44 1.91
CA ARG A 17 -9.63 8.26 1.51
C ARG A 17 -10.54 7.31 0.74
N CYS A 18 -9.95 6.31 0.13
CA CYS A 18 -10.72 5.23 -0.49
C CYS A 18 -10.05 3.89 -0.21
N LEU A 19 -10.88 2.87 -0.13
CA LEU A 19 -10.41 1.49 -0.04
C LEU A 19 -10.43 0.91 -1.44
N VAL A 20 -9.28 0.39 -1.88
CA VAL A 20 -9.15 -0.17 -3.23
C VAL A 20 -8.60 -1.59 -3.16
N GLU A 21 -9.05 -2.42 -4.10
CA GLU A 21 -8.43 -3.70 -4.40
C GLU A 21 -7.41 -3.46 -5.50
N ILE A 22 -6.20 -3.99 -5.32
CA ILE A 22 -5.11 -3.79 -6.28
C ILE A 22 -4.62 -5.14 -6.75
N ARG A 23 -4.55 -5.30 -8.08
CA ARG A 23 -4.03 -6.51 -8.72
C ARG A 23 -2.82 -6.14 -9.56
N PRO A 24 -1.59 -6.31 -9.02
CA PRO A 24 -0.39 -6.11 -9.84
C PRO A 24 -0.24 -7.28 -10.80
N MET A 25 -0.15 -6.98 -12.07
CA MET A 25 0.03 -7.99 -13.12
C MET A 25 1.51 -8.31 -13.33
N THR A 26 2.38 -7.47 -12.77
CA THR A 26 3.84 -7.64 -12.73
C THR A 26 4.31 -7.37 -11.31
N GLY A 27 5.54 -7.71 -10.98
CA GLY A 27 6.06 -7.55 -9.61
C GLY A 27 7.34 -6.72 -9.55
N ARG A 28 7.32 -5.48 -10.06
CA ARG A 28 8.47 -4.58 -10.01
C ARG A 28 8.60 -3.93 -8.64
N THR A 29 9.81 -3.46 -8.32
CA THR A 29 10.11 -2.83 -7.03
C THR A 29 9.14 -1.69 -6.73
N HIS A 30 8.51 -1.74 -5.56
CA HIS A 30 7.55 -0.75 -5.09
C HIS A 30 6.41 -0.47 -6.07
N GLN A 31 6.08 -1.39 -6.98
CA GLN A 31 5.14 -1.15 -8.07
C GLN A 31 3.80 -0.56 -7.61
N ILE A 32 3.16 -1.17 -6.60
CA ILE A 32 1.87 -0.69 -6.10
C ILE A 32 2.02 0.72 -5.53
N ARG A 33 3.06 0.97 -4.76
CA ARG A 33 3.31 2.25 -4.11
C ARG A 33 3.58 3.35 -5.14
N VAL A 34 4.40 3.04 -6.14
CA VAL A 34 4.74 3.97 -7.23
C VAL A 34 3.51 4.30 -8.08
N HIS A 35 2.77 3.28 -8.51
CA HIS A 35 1.57 3.49 -9.32
C HIS A 35 0.49 4.25 -8.56
N SER A 36 0.27 3.93 -7.29
CA SER A 36 -0.70 4.64 -6.44
C SER A 36 -0.33 6.12 -6.33
N HIS A 37 0.94 6.41 -6.10
CA HIS A 37 1.42 7.80 -6.02
C HIS A 37 1.26 8.52 -7.37
N TYR A 38 1.59 7.85 -8.46
CA TYR A 38 1.49 8.42 -9.81
C TYR A 38 0.07 8.87 -10.17
N ILE A 39 -0.95 8.09 -9.79
CA ILE A 39 -2.35 8.45 -10.06
C ILE A 39 -2.93 9.42 -9.02
N GLY A 40 -2.12 9.91 -8.10
CA GLY A 40 -2.55 10.89 -7.09
C GLY A 40 -3.23 10.30 -5.86
N CYS A 41 -3.13 8.98 -5.66
CA CYS A 41 -3.77 8.27 -4.55
C CYS A 41 -2.73 7.49 -3.75
N THR A 42 -1.76 8.20 -3.18
CA THR A 42 -0.66 7.60 -2.42
C THR A 42 -1.19 6.69 -1.30
N VAL A 43 -0.56 5.53 -1.12
CA VAL A 43 -0.91 4.60 -0.05
C VAL A 43 -0.80 5.30 1.30
N THR A 44 -1.87 5.26 2.09
CA THR A 44 -1.88 5.87 3.43
C THR A 44 -0.78 5.25 4.28
N GLY A 45 0.05 6.08 4.90
CA GLY A 45 1.15 5.62 5.74
C GLY A 45 2.46 5.34 5.00
N ASP A 46 2.50 5.55 3.70
CA ASP A 46 3.72 5.39 2.91
C ASP A 46 4.67 6.56 3.16
N LYS A 47 5.75 6.31 3.89
CA LYS A 47 6.68 7.37 4.30
C LYS A 47 7.61 7.85 3.19
N LEU A 48 7.83 7.02 2.18
CA LEU A 48 8.67 7.42 1.05
C LEU A 48 7.92 8.34 0.07
N TYR A 49 6.71 7.95 -0.30
CA TYR A 49 5.91 8.68 -1.30
C TYR A 49 4.87 9.62 -0.69
N GLY A 50 4.52 9.41 0.58
CA GLY A 50 3.47 10.16 1.24
C GLY A 50 3.94 11.38 2.03
N LEU A 51 5.24 11.54 2.24
CA LEU A 51 5.81 12.73 2.87
C LEU A 51 6.27 13.71 1.78
N ALA A 52 6.17 15.01 2.06
CA ALA A 52 6.55 16.04 1.11
C ALA A 52 8.07 16.15 0.97
N ASP A 53 8.53 16.45 -0.24
CA ASP A 53 9.93 16.78 -0.58
C ASP A 53 10.97 15.90 0.14
N ASP A 54 11.71 16.47 1.08
CA ASP A 54 12.75 15.79 1.85
C ASP A 54 12.22 15.10 3.12
N GLY A 55 10.92 14.90 3.21
CA GLY A 55 10.28 14.34 4.41
C GLY A 55 10.78 12.96 4.79
N PHE A 56 11.07 12.10 3.82
CA PHE A 56 11.62 10.78 4.10
C PHE A 56 12.97 10.87 4.80
N ILE A 57 13.84 11.77 4.34
CA ILE A 57 15.16 12.01 4.96
C ILE A 57 14.98 12.54 6.38
N LYS A 58 14.08 13.50 6.57
CA LYS A 58 13.79 14.07 7.89
C LYS A 58 13.25 13.01 8.85
N TRP A 59 12.40 12.11 8.37
CA TRP A 59 11.92 11.00 9.18
C TRP A 59 13.05 10.07 9.60
N LEU A 60 13.98 9.75 8.69
CA LEU A 60 15.14 8.91 9.02
C LEU A 60 16.02 9.55 10.10
N GLU A 61 16.14 10.89 10.09
CA GLU A 61 16.97 11.63 11.06
C GLU A 61 16.26 11.87 12.38
N GLN A 62 14.97 12.20 12.38
CA GLN A 62 14.24 12.69 13.54
C GLN A 62 13.23 11.67 14.11
N GLY A 63 12.90 10.64 13.35
CA GLY A 63 11.99 9.58 13.80
C GLY A 63 10.56 10.05 14.00
N GLN A 64 9.91 9.49 15.02
CA GLN A 64 8.49 9.72 15.29
C GLN A 64 8.15 11.20 15.53
N SER A 65 9.08 11.96 16.11
CA SER A 65 8.82 13.38 16.38
C SER A 65 8.55 14.18 15.10
N TYR A 66 9.22 13.84 14.01
CA TYR A 66 8.93 14.46 12.71
C TYR A 66 7.54 14.10 12.22
N LEU A 67 7.15 12.83 12.33
CA LEU A 67 5.83 12.38 11.89
C LEU A 67 4.71 13.07 12.69
N ASP A 68 4.92 13.27 13.99
CA ASP A 68 3.96 13.98 14.84
C ASP A 68 3.74 15.41 14.35
N GLN A 69 4.81 16.08 13.89
CA GLN A 69 4.71 17.45 13.35
C GLN A 69 3.96 17.51 12.02
N THR A 70 4.01 16.45 11.22
CA THR A 70 3.39 16.42 9.89
C THR A 70 1.92 16.02 9.93
N GLY A 71 1.41 15.52 11.05
CA GLY A 71 0.06 14.98 11.15
C GLY A 71 -0.08 13.58 10.52
N PHE A 72 1.03 12.90 10.31
CA PHE A 72 1.06 11.55 9.75
C PHE A 72 0.45 10.57 10.76
N SER A 73 -0.69 9.98 10.43
CA SER A 73 -1.57 9.35 11.42
C SER A 73 -1.44 7.83 11.55
N THR A 74 -0.66 7.18 10.70
CA THR A 74 -0.56 5.72 10.72
C THR A 74 0.87 5.26 10.98
N PRO A 75 1.05 4.19 11.81
CA PRO A 75 2.40 3.70 12.13
C PRO A 75 3.08 3.00 10.96
N ARG A 76 2.30 2.50 10.00
CA ARG A 76 2.81 1.81 8.81
C ARG A 76 1.95 2.12 7.60
N GLN A 77 2.45 1.78 6.42
CA GLN A 77 1.63 1.88 5.21
C GLN A 77 0.46 0.89 5.28
N LEU A 78 -0.72 1.35 4.89
CA LEU A 78 -1.93 0.53 4.89
C LEU A 78 -2.04 -0.21 3.56
N LEU A 79 -1.19 -1.21 3.41
CA LEU A 79 -1.14 -2.08 2.25
C LEU A 79 -1.03 -3.52 2.73
N HIS A 80 -2.00 -4.35 2.36
CA HIS A 80 -2.09 -5.73 2.82
C HIS A 80 -2.13 -6.69 1.63
N ALA A 81 -1.22 -7.65 1.62
CA ALA A 81 -1.24 -8.74 0.64
C ALA A 81 -2.33 -9.73 1.04
N MET A 82 -3.50 -9.60 0.42
CA MET A 82 -4.70 -10.34 0.81
C MET A 82 -4.76 -11.73 0.20
N GLU A 83 -4.30 -11.87 -1.03
CA GLU A 83 -4.46 -13.11 -1.77
C GLU A 83 -3.28 -13.35 -2.69
N ILE A 84 -2.84 -14.58 -2.78
CA ILE A 84 -1.85 -15.02 -3.76
C ILE A 84 -2.33 -16.31 -4.43
N GLY A 85 -2.23 -16.33 -5.76
CA GLY A 85 -2.53 -17.51 -6.55
C GLY A 85 -1.26 -18.05 -7.20
N PHE A 86 -1.08 -19.34 -7.18
CA PHE A 86 0.08 -19.99 -7.82
C PHE A 86 -0.19 -21.44 -8.15
N VAL A 87 0.66 -22.02 -9.00
CA VAL A 87 0.60 -23.44 -9.34
C VAL A 87 1.55 -24.18 -8.42
N HIS A 88 1.05 -25.18 -7.70
CA HIS A 88 1.87 -26.00 -6.80
C HIS A 88 2.92 -26.78 -7.62
N PRO A 89 4.20 -26.70 -7.27
CA PRO A 89 5.27 -27.28 -8.10
C PRO A 89 5.22 -28.81 -8.23
N GLU A 90 4.67 -29.52 -7.25
CA GLU A 90 4.59 -30.97 -7.28
C GLU A 90 3.28 -31.46 -7.89
N SER A 91 2.14 -30.93 -7.49
CA SER A 91 0.81 -31.40 -7.88
C SER A 91 0.28 -30.74 -9.16
N ASN A 92 0.89 -29.67 -9.64
CA ASN A 92 0.42 -28.85 -10.76
C ASN A 92 -1.00 -28.29 -10.57
N LYS A 93 -1.51 -28.28 -9.35
CA LYS A 93 -2.82 -27.70 -9.04
C LYS A 93 -2.68 -26.21 -8.78
N LYS A 94 -3.67 -25.43 -9.24
CA LYS A 94 -3.77 -24.01 -8.91
C LYS A 94 -4.21 -23.88 -7.46
N LEU A 95 -3.46 -23.10 -6.70
CA LEU A 95 -3.76 -22.80 -5.30
C LEU A 95 -3.98 -21.33 -5.14
N THR A 96 -4.93 -20.97 -4.26
CA THR A 96 -5.17 -19.59 -3.86
C THR A 96 -5.12 -19.54 -2.35
N ILE A 97 -4.27 -18.66 -1.82
CA ILE A 97 -4.11 -18.47 -0.39
C ILE A 97 -4.56 -17.04 -0.05
N ARG A 98 -5.42 -16.91 0.97
CA ARG A 98 -5.93 -15.62 1.43
C ARG A 98 -5.47 -15.36 2.86
N ALA A 99 -5.15 -14.09 3.14
CA ALA A 99 -4.77 -13.64 4.47
C ALA A 99 -5.87 -12.75 5.04
N ASP A 100 -6.09 -12.85 6.35
CA ASP A 100 -7.05 -12.00 7.05
C ASP A 100 -6.59 -10.53 7.06
N ASP A 101 -7.47 -9.61 6.71
CA ASP A 101 -7.18 -8.17 6.63
C ASP A 101 -7.71 -7.37 7.82
N SER A 102 -8.29 -8.01 8.82
CA SER A 102 -8.98 -7.31 9.91
C SER A 102 -8.05 -6.39 10.70
N LYS A 103 -6.79 -6.77 10.88
CA LYS A 103 -5.81 -5.94 11.59
C LYS A 103 -5.53 -4.64 10.82
N MET A 104 -5.34 -4.72 9.51
CA MET A 104 -5.15 -3.53 8.69
C MET A 104 -6.41 -2.67 8.68
N MET A 105 -7.58 -3.29 8.56
CA MET A 105 -8.85 -2.55 8.52
C MET A 105 -9.07 -1.73 9.80
N ARG A 106 -8.63 -2.24 10.95
CA ARG A 106 -8.71 -1.50 12.22
C ARG A 106 -7.77 -0.30 12.30
N MET A 107 -6.74 -0.26 11.46
CA MET A 107 -5.78 0.85 11.44
C MET A 107 -6.21 2.02 10.55
N ILE A 108 -7.31 1.90 9.81
CA ILE A 108 -7.79 2.98 8.94
C ILE A 108 -8.17 4.18 9.81
N PRO A 109 -7.57 5.36 9.58
CA PRO A 109 -7.89 6.54 10.38
C PRO A 109 -9.36 6.94 10.23
N THR A 110 -10.00 7.26 11.34
CA THR A 110 -11.36 7.82 11.34
C THR A 110 -11.30 9.30 10.99
N GLN A 111 -12.34 9.77 10.33
CA GLN A 111 -12.44 11.17 9.93
C GLN A 111 -12.97 12.04 11.07
#